data_6b1be0242208c308ce5559e6650af1f9
#
_entry.id   6b1be0242208c308ce5559e6650af1f9
#
_cell.length_a   1.000
_cell.length_b   1.000
_cell.length_c   1.000
_cell.angle_alpha   90.00
_cell.angle_beta   90.00
_cell.angle_gamma   90.00
#
_symmetry.space_group_name_H-M   'P 1'
#
loop_
_entity.id
_entity.type
_entity.pdbx_description
1 polymer ?
#
loop_
_entity_poly.entity_id
_entity_poly.type
_entity_poly.pdbx_seq_one_letter_code
_entity_poly.pdbx_strand_id
1 'polypeptide(L)'
;MDFNQIARELIPLLGGKENIASAAHCATRLRLVLVDDALGDQQAIGKVDGVKGCFRNAGQMQVIFGTGVVNKVYAAFIQAAGISESSKSEAADLAARKLNPFQRIARLLSNIFVPIIPAIVASGLLMGLLGMVKTYGWVNADNALYIMLDMCSSAAFIILPILIGFTAAREFGGNPYLGATLGGILTHPALTNAWGVASGFHTMNFFGLEIAMIGYQGTVFPVLLAVWFMSIVEKNLRRAIPDALDLILTPFLTVVISGFIALLIIGPAGRALGDGISFILSTLIAHAGWLAGLLFGGLYSVIVITGIHHSFHAIEAGLLGNPSIGVNFLLPIWAMANVAQGGACLAVWFKTKDAKIKAITLPSAFSAMLGITEAAIFGINLRFVKPFIAALIGGAVGGAWVVSVHVYMTAVGLTAIPGMAIVQASSLLNYIIGMVIAFGVAFTVSLLLKYKTDSE
;
A
#
# COMPACT_ATOMS: atom_id res chain seq x y z
N MET A 1 23.46 19.32 18.43
CA MET A 1 22.64 19.66 17.26
C MET A 1 21.75 20.83 17.65
N ASP A 2 21.92 21.97 17.01
CA ASP A 2 21.10 23.17 17.25
C ASP A 2 19.87 23.15 16.33
N PHE A 3 18.71 22.86 16.90
CA PHE A 3 17.46 22.72 16.15
C PHE A 3 16.96 24.05 15.59
N ASN A 4 17.28 25.17 16.25
CA ASN A 4 16.93 26.51 15.78
C ASN A 4 17.80 26.92 14.58
N GLN A 5 19.06 26.54 14.56
CA GLN A 5 19.95 26.74 13.42
C GLN A 5 19.46 25.92 12.22
N ILE A 6 19.15 24.63 12.42
CA ILE A 6 18.60 23.76 11.37
C ILE A 6 17.33 24.35 10.76
N ALA A 7 16.41 24.83 11.59
CA ALA A 7 15.17 25.46 11.13
C ALA A 7 15.43 26.70 10.27
N ARG A 8 16.38 27.56 10.70
CA ARG A 8 16.77 28.77 9.96
C ARG A 8 17.46 28.46 8.64
N GLU A 9 18.26 27.42 8.57
CA GLU A 9 18.93 26.97 7.36
C GLU A 9 17.94 26.34 6.35
N LEU A 10 16.91 25.64 6.82
CA LEU A 10 15.91 25.01 5.95
C LEU A 10 15.01 26.04 5.26
N ILE A 11 14.58 27.10 5.95
CA ILE A 11 13.59 28.06 5.41
C ILE A 11 14.04 28.68 4.08
N PRO A 12 15.26 29.23 3.94
CA PRO A 12 15.73 29.77 2.64
C PRO A 12 15.79 28.71 1.55
N LEU A 13 16.22 27.48 1.91
CA LEU A 13 16.34 26.36 0.97
C LEU A 13 14.97 25.84 0.48
N LEU A 14 13.91 26.18 1.19
CA LEU A 14 12.52 25.89 0.81
C LEU A 14 11.88 27.01 -0.03
N GLY A 15 12.63 28.05 -0.37
CA GLY A 15 12.13 29.22 -1.09
C GLY A 15 11.58 30.33 -0.19
N GLY A 16 11.94 30.33 1.11
CA GLY A 16 11.49 31.32 2.09
C GLY A 16 10.18 30.98 2.79
N LYS A 17 9.80 31.79 3.80
CA LYS A 17 8.59 31.59 4.59
C LYS A 17 7.31 31.60 3.77
N GLU A 18 7.23 32.51 2.81
CA GLU A 18 6.07 32.70 1.92
C GLU A 18 5.79 31.48 1.04
N ASN A 19 6.82 30.65 0.81
CA ASN A 19 6.69 29.43 0.02
C ASN A 19 6.22 28.21 0.84
N ILE A 20 6.10 28.33 2.16
CA ILE A 20 5.71 27.23 3.03
C ILE A 20 4.20 27.31 3.29
N ALA A 21 3.43 26.52 2.56
CA ALA A 21 1.98 26.48 2.71
C ALA A 21 1.51 25.72 3.97
N SER A 22 2.26 24.69 4.38
CA SER A 22 1.92 23.87 5.55
C SER A 22 3.13 23.04 5.99
N ALA A 23 3.22 22.80 7.29
CA ALA A 23 4.21 21.91 7.89
C ALA A 23 3.53 20.94 8.86
N ALA A 24 3.92 19.66 8.76
CA ALA A 24 3.52 18.61 9.68
C ALA A 24 4.70 17.65 9.89
N HIS A 25 4.64 16.76 10.87
CA HIS A 25 5.66 15.76 11.07
C HIS A 25 5.09 14.37 11.36
N CYS A 26 5.87 13.33 11.15
CA CYS A 26 5.61 11.99 11.65
C CYS A 26 6.79 11.53 12.52
N ALA A 27 6.83 10.25 12.91
CA ALA A 27 7.85 9.75 13.83
C ALA A 27 9.32 10.05 13.40
N THR A 28 9.58 10.17 12.09
CA THR A 28 10.94 10.30 11.54
C THR A 28 11.12 11.44 10.54
N ARG A 29 10.01 12.06 10.05
CA ARG A 29 10.05 12.97 8.89
C ARG A 29 9.30 14.27 9.16
N LEU A 30 9.90 15.36 8.76
CA LEU A 30 9.22 16.65 8.56
C LEU A 30 8.56 16.63 7.18
N ARG A 31 7.28 16.99 7.10
CA ARG A 31 6.48 17.02 5.88
C ARG A 31 6.05 18.44 5.59
N LEU A 32 6.45 18.96 4.45
CA LEU A 32 6.23 20.34 4.05
C LEU A 32 5.44 20.37 2.76
N VAL A 33 4.44 21.24 2.68
CA VAL A 33 3.75 21.59 1.43
C VAL A 33 4.24 22.97 1.03
N LEU A 34 4.84 23.08 -0.14
CA LEU A 34 5.33 24.34 -0.68
C LEU A 34 4.25 24.95 -1.59
N VAL A 35 4.22 26.27 -1.71
CA VAL A 35 3.37 26.98 -2.67
C VAL A 35 3.88 26.71 -4.09
N ASP A 36 5.17 26.93 -4.30
CA ASP A 36 5.90 26.58 -5.52
C ASP A 36 7.00 25.57 -5.20
N ASP A 37 6.82 24.35 -5.73
CA ASP A 37 7.77 23.27 -5.53
C ASP A 37 9.13 23.54 -6.21
N ALA A 38 9.18 24.39 -7.26
CA ALA A 38 10.41 24.68 -7.97
C ALA A 38 11.42 25.46 -7.13
N LEU A 39 10.94 26.23 -6.15
CA LEU A 39 11.78 27.04 -5.26
C LEU A 39 12.47 26.21 -4.16
N GLY A 40 12.07 24.95 -3.96
CA GLY A 40 12.69 24.08 -2.97
C GLY A 40 13.93 23.36 -3.49
N ASP A 41 15.11 23.64 -2.93
CA ASP A 41 16.37 22.97 -3.28
C ASP A 41 16.56 21.67 -2.49
N GLN A 42 16.09 20.57 -3.09
CA GLN A 42 16.17 19.24 -2.47
C GLN A 42 17.61 18.79 -2.21
N GLN A 43 18.58 19.19 -3.06
CA GLN A 43 19.97 18.77 -2.91
C GLN A 43 20.64 19.53 -1.75
N ALA A 44 20.42 20.83 -1.67
CA ALA A 44 20.94 21.65 -0.57
C ALA A 44 20.33 21.26 0.78
N ILE A 45 19.00 20.98 0.84
CA ILE A 45 18.31 20.48 2.04
C ILE A 45 18.94 19.17 2.54
N GLY A 46 19.30 18.27 1.61
CA GLY A 46 19.95 17.00 1.95
C GLY A 46 21.33 17.15 2.59
N LYS A 47 21.97 18.33 2.51
CA LYS A 47 23.29 18.62 3.09
C LYS A 47 23.20 19.31 4.48
N VAL A 48 22.03 19.75 4.88
CA VAL A 48 21.82 20.40 6.19
C VAL A 48 22.14 19.42 7.32
N ASP A 49 22.80 19.89 8.36
CA ASP A 49 23.19 19.03 9.50
C ASP A 49 21.97 18.35 10.13
N GLY A 50 22.11 17.05 10.40
CA GLY A 50 21.03 16.22 10.94
C GLY A 50 20.00 15.73 9.94
N VAL A 51 19.98 16.19 8.70
CA VAL A 51 19.13 15.65 7.62
C VAL A 51 19.74 14.35 7.10
N LYS A 52 18.96 13.27 7.15
CA LYS A 52 19.35 11.94 6.65
C LYS A 52 18.93 11.72 5.20
N GLY A 53 18.03 12.53 4.69
CA GLY A 53 17.55 12.49 3.32
C GLY A 53 16.42 13.48 3.09
N CYS A 54 16.24 13.89 1.84
CA CYS A 54 15.16 14.77 1.40
C CYS A 54 14.62 14.27 0.07
N PHE A 55 13.30 14.18 -0.05
CA PHE A 55 12.65 13.77 -1.29
C PHE A 55 11.25 14.36 -1.41
N ARG A 56 10.77 14.46 -2.65
CA ARG A 56 9.37 14.84 -2.94
C ARG A 56 8.52 13.61 -3.13
N ASN A 57 7.40 13.55 -2.44
CA ASN A 57 6.43 12.49 -2.62
C ASN A 57 5.01 13.02 -2.38
N ALA A 58 4.09 12.66 -3.27
CA ALA A 58 2.67 12.97 -3.17
C ALA A 58 2.37 14.45 -2.89
N GLY A 59 3.08 15.38 -3.55
CA GLY A 59 2.91 16.82 -3.40
C GLY A 59 3.48 17.39 -2.10
N GLN A 60 4.33 16.66 -1.40
CA GLN A 60 5.03 17.08 -0.19
C GLN A 60 6.55 16.97 -0.34
N MET A 61 7.27 17.93 0.18
CA MET A 61 8.69 17.82 0.47
C MET A 61 8.84 17.09 1.82
N GLN A 62 9.53 15.95 1.84
CA GLN A 62 9.74 15.13 3.03
C GLN A 62 11.23 15.16 3.41
N VAL A 63 11.51 15.68 4.62
CA VAL A 63 12.88 15.77 5.14
C VAL A 63 13.02 14.78 6.30
N ILE A 64 13.93 13.83 6.18
CA ILE A 64 14.13 12.74 7.15
C ILE A 64 15.15 13.18 8.19
N PHE A 65 14.76 13.16 9.47
CA PHE A 65 15.63 13.42 10.62
C PHE A 65 15.85 12.17 11.48
N GLY A 66 14.88 11.27 11.53
CA GLY A 66 14.85 10.11 12.40
C GLY A 66 14.05 10.33 13.69
N THR A 67 13.85 9.22 14.43
CA THR A 67 13.06 9.22 15.67
C THR A 67 13.65 10.14 16.74
N GLY A 68 12.79 10.87 17.44
CA GLY A 68 13.16 11.76 18.54
C GLY A 68 13.71 13.14 18.14
N VAL A 69 14.34 13.25 16.97
CA VAL A 69 14.92 14.52 16.47
C VAL A 69 13.86 15.36 15.77
N VAL A 70 13.01 14.73 14.97
CA VAL A 70 12.03 15.42 14.12
C VAL A 70 11.07 16.31 14.91
N ASN A 71 10.63 15.90 16.10
CA ASN A 71 9.71 16.69 16.93
C ASN A 71 10.33 18.02 17.36
N LYS A 72 11.62 18.00 17.73
CA LYS A 72 12.36 19.20 18.15
C LYS A 72 12.63 20.12 16.97
N VAL A 73 13.03 19.57 15.83
CA VAL A 73 13.18 20.34 14.58
C VAL A 73 11.86 20.95 14.13
N TYR A 74 10.76 20.21 14.21
CA TYR A 74 9.43 20.71 13.83
C TYR A 74 9.01 21.90 14.71
N ALA A 75 9.14 21.79 16.03
CA ALA A 75 8.82 22.90 16.95
C ALA A 75 9.63 24.16 16.65
N ALA A 76 10.94 24.00 16.43
CA ALA A 76 11.81 25.12 16.04
C ALA A 76 11.44 25.70 14.66
N PHE A 77 11.07 24.82 13.72
CA PHE A 77 10.73 25.21 12.35
C PHE A 77 9.45 26.03 12.26
N ILE A 78 8.35 25.60 12.91
CA ILE A 78 7.09 26.37 12.91
C ILE A 78 7.26 27.73 13.58
N GLN A 79 8.05 27.79 14.66
CA GLN A 79 8.37 29.05 15.33
C GLN A 79 9.20 29.98 14.44
N ALA A 80 10.25 29.45 13.77
CA ALA A 80 11.11 30.22 12.88
C ALA A 80 10.39 30.65 11.59
N ALA A 81 9.51 29.81 11.03
CA ALA A 81 8.71 30.10 9.85
C ALA A 81 7.53 31.05 10.15
N GLY A 82 7.07 31.12 11.40
CA GLY A 82 5.92 31.93 11.79
C GLY A 82 4.59 31.36 11.29
N ILE A 83 4.51 30.02 11.15
CA ILE A 83 3.31 29.30 10.70
C ILE A 83 2.66 28.58 11.89
N SER A 84 1.33 28.43 11.84
CA SER A 84 0.61 27.62 12.82
C SER A 84 0.88 26.12 12.62
N GLU A 85 0.76 25.35 13.68
CA GLU A 85 0.78 23.90 13.57
C GLU A 85 -0.33 23.44 12.64
N SER A 86 0.05 22.72 11.58
CA SER A 86 -0.90 22.07 10.68
C SER A 86 -1.06 20.61 11.05
N SER A 87 -2.28 20.13 11.05
CA SER A 87 -2.51 18.70 11.20
C SER A 87 -1.97 17.94 9.98
N LYS A 88 -1.66 16.64 10.17
CA LYS A 88 -1.24 15.79 9.03
C LYS A 88 -2.30 15.75 7.93
N SER A 89 -3.58 15.86 8.29
CA SER A 89 -4.70 15.89 7.36
C SER A 89 -4.72 17.16 6.53
N GLU A 90 -4.54 18.33 7.13
CA GLU A 90 -4.49 19.61 6.41
C GLU A 90 -3.32 19.70 5.43
N ALA A 91 -2.11 19.29 5.87
CA ALA A 91 -0.95 19.20 4.97
C ALA A 91 -1.20 18.20 3.83
N ALA A 92 -1.90 17.10 4.13
CA ALA A 92 -2.28 16.11 3.14
C ALA A 92 -3.30 16.66 2.12
N ASP A 93 -4.29 17.43 2.55
CA ASP A 93 -5.32 17.99 1.69
C ASP A 93 -4.77 19.08 0.76
N LEU A 94 -3.89 19.94 1.27
CA LEU A 94 -3.20 20.93 0.45
C LEU A 94 -2.32 20.27 -0.63
N ALA A 95 -1.59 19.21 -0.25
CA ALA A 95 -0.80 18.44 -1.20
C ALA A 95 -1.66 17.73 -2.24
N ALA A 96 -2.86 17.23 -1.86
CA ALA A 96 -3.77 16.56 -2.78
C ALA A 96 -4.28 17.47 -3.91
N ARG A 97 -4.41 18.76 -3.66
CA ARG A 97 -4.85 19.73 -4.68
C ARG A 97 -3.87 19.87 -5.84
N LYS A 98 -2.58 19.57 -5.62
CA LYS A 98 -1.52 19.63 -6.64
C LYS A 98 -1.40 18.37 -7.48
N LEU A 99 -2.08 17.28 -7.11
CA LEU A 99 -1.98 16.00 -7.79
C LEU A 99 -2.88 15.94 -9.02
N ASN A 100 -2.44 15.23 -10.06
CA ASN A 100 -3.28 14.90 -11.19
C ASN A 100 -4.38 13.89 -10.79
N PRO A 101 -5.47 13.72 -11.58
CA PRO A 101 -6.58 12.84 -11.22
C PRO A 101 -6.17 11.40 -10.89
N PHE A 102 -5.23 10.83 -11.63
CA PHE A 102 -4.73 9.48 -11.40
C PHE A 102 -4.00 9.36 -10.05
N GLN A 103 -3.13 10.32 -9.74
CA GLN A 103 -2.43 10.39 -8.46
C GLN A 103 -3.39 10.62 -7.28
N ARG A 104 -4.49 11.37 -7.48
CA ARG A 104 -5.53 11.54 -6.44
C ARG A 104 -6.22 10.23 -6.12
N ILE A 105 -6.63 9.46 -7.13
CA ILE A 105 -7.25 8.14 -6.93
C ILE A 105 -6.28 7.20 -6.22
N ALA A 106 -5.04 7.13 -6.68
CA ALA A 106 -4.03 6.28 -6.07
C ALA A 106 -3.77 6.65 -4.59
N ARG A 107 -3.71 7.93 -4.28
CA ARG A 107 -3.57 8.42 -2.91
C ARG A 107 -4.79 8.09 -2.05
N LEU A 108 -6.00 8.27 -2.59
CA LEU A 108 -7.25 7.90 -1.93
C LEU A 108 -7.22 6.42 -1.52
N LEU A 109 -6.91 5.53 -2.47
CA LEU A 109 -6.80 4.10 -2.21
C LEU A 109 -5.70 3.81 -1.17
N SER A 110 -4.53 4.45 -1.28
CA SER A 110 -3.46 4.32 -0.30
C SER A 110 -3.92 4.70 1.12
N ASN A 111 -4.61 5.83 1.28
CA ASN A 111 -5.12 6.29 2.58
C ASN A 111 -6.15 5.31 3.19
N ILE A 112 -6.94 4.66 2.34
CA ILE A 112 -7.93 3.66 2.77
C ILE A 112 -7.23 2.36 3.22
N PHE A 113 -6.22 1.89 2.47
CA PHE A 113 -5.60 0.58 2.70
C PHE A 113 -4.47 0.59 3.72
N VAL A 114 -3.64 1.64 3.77
CA VAL A 114 -2.49 1.70 4.69
C VAL A 114 -2.85 1.44 6.16
N PRO A 115 -3.94 1.99 6.72
CA PRO A 115 -4.34 1.68 8.09
C PRO A 115 -4.73 0.21 8.33
N ILE A 116 -5.17 -0.50 7.28
CA ILE A 116 -5.64 -1.89 7.34
C ILE A 116 -4.49 -2.89 7.17
N ILE A 117 -3.37 -2.47 6.55
CA ILE A 117 -2.22 -3.34 6.25
C ILE A 117 -1.79 -4.19 7.45
N PRO A 118 -1.64 -3.66 8.69
CA PRO A 118 -1.20 -4.50 9.81
C PRO A 118 -2.11 -5.70 10.08
N ALA A 119 -3.43 -5.51 9.95
CA ALA A 119 -4.40 -6.60 10.14
C ALA A 119 -4.30 -7.64 9.01
N ILE A 120 -4.19 -7.19 7.76
CA ILE A 120 -4.05 -8.07 6.59
C ILE A 120 -2.74 -8.86 6.67
N VAL A 121 -1.63 -8.20 7.02
CA VAL A 121 -0.31 -8.86 7.15
C VAL A 121 -0.33 -9.90 8.25
N ALA A 122 -0.87 -9.60 9.42
CA ALA A 122 -0.93 -10.55 10.53
C ALA A 122 -1.74 -11.80 10.14
N SER A 123 -2.93 -11.60 9.56
CA SER A 123 -3.78 -12.69 9.06
C SER A 123 -3.10 -13.46 7.92
N GLY A 124 -2.52 -12.76 6.94
CA GLY A 124 -1.87 -13.37 5.79
C GLY A 124 -0.66 -14.23 6.16
N LEU A 125 0.20 -13.75 7.06
CA LEU A 125 1.34 -14.54 7.56
C LEU A 125 0.88 -15.82 8.27
N LEU A 126 -0.12 -15.73 9.14
CA LEU A 126 -0.64 -16.89 9.85
C LEU A 126 -1.32 -17.87 8.87
N MET A 127 -2.09 -17.37 7.90
CA MET A 127 -2.70 -18.19 6.84
C MET A 127 -1.65 -18.91 6.01
N GLY A 128 -0.55 -18.24 5.64
CA GLY A 128 0.57 -18.84 4.92
C GLY A 128 1.24 -19.96 5.70
N LEU A 129 1.54 -19.71 6.99
CA LEU A 129 2.13 -20.74 7.88
C LEU A 129 1.22 -21.96 8.04
N LEU A 130 -0.09 -21.75 8.27
CA LEU A 130 -1.06 -22.84 8.37
C LEU A 130 -1.22 -23.59 7.05
N GLY A 131 -1.18 -22.89 5.92
CA GLY A 131 -1.17 -23.50 4.59
C GLY A 131 0.03 -24.41 4.38
N MET A 132 1.24 -24.00 4.79
CA MET A 132 2.44 -24.83 4.76
C MET A 132 2.30 -26.07 5.65
N VAL A 133 1.91 -25.88 6.91
CA VAL A 133 1.74 -26.97 7.88
C VAL A 133 0.74 -28.02 7.38
N LYS A 134 -0.37 -27.58 6.77
CA LYS A 134 -1.37 -28.45 6.15
C LYS A 134 -0.82 -29.18 4.92
N THR A 135 -0.13 -28.47 4.03
CA THR A 135 0.37 -29.05 2.77
C THR A 135 1.43 -30.13 3.03
N TYR A 136 2.29 -29.91 4.04
CA TYR A 136 3.31 -30.91 4.42
C TYR A 136 2.78 -32.01 5.35
N GLY A 137 1.50 -31.97 5.72
CA GLY A 137 0.87 -32.99 6.57
C GLY A 137 1.38 -33.02 8.02
N TRP A 138 1.96 -31.91 8.51
CA TRP A 138 2.50 -31.83 9.87
C TRP A 138 1.41 -31.80 10.93
N VAL A 139 0.21 -31.32 10.59
CA VAL A 139 -0.94 -31.27 11.48
C VAL A 139 -2.20 -31.67 10.71
N ASN A 140 -3.07 -32.44 11.38
CA ASN A 140 -4.38 -32.76 10.83
C ASN A 140 -5.27 -31.51 10.89
N ALA A 141 -5.99 -31.22 9.79
CA ALA A 141 -6.91 -30.09 9.69
C ALA A 141 -8.06 -30.13 10.73
N ASP A 142 -8.38 -31.30 11.26
CA ASP A 142 -9.42 -31.49 12.30
C ASP A 142 -8.89 -31.21 13.72
N ASN A 143 -7.61 -30.85 13.87
CA ASN A 143 -7.01 -30.52 15.16
C ASN A 143 -7.62 -29.20 15.68
N ALA A 144 -8.07 -29.18 16.93
CA ALA A 144 -8.71 -28.01 17.54
C ALA A 144 -7.80 -26.76 17.51
N LEU A 145 -6.50 -26.93 17.75
CA LEU A 145 -5.53 -25.81 17.67
C LEU A 145 -5.43 -25.27 16.24
N TYR A 146 -5.38 -26.16 15.23
CA TYR A 146 -5.37 -25.76 13.83
C TYR A 146 -6.62 -24.93 13.49
N ILE A 147 -7.81 -25.42 13.88
CA ILE A 147 -9.09 -24.71 13.63
C ILE A 147 -9.10 -23.34 14.31
N MET A 148 -8.63 -23.22 15.55
CA MET A 148 -8.56 -21.93 16.25
C MET A 148 -7.59 -20.96 15.55
N LEU A 149 -6.43 -21.44 15.14
CA LEU A 149 -5.45 -20.61 14.42
C LEU A 149 -5.97 -20.22 13.02
N ASP A 150 -6.71 -21.10 12.35
CA ASP A 150 -7.35 -20.82 11.07
C ASP A 150 -8.38 -19.69 11.18
N MET A 151 -9.20 -19.72 12.24
CA MET A 151 -10.12 -18.61 12.55
C MET A 151 -9.37 -17.29 12.77
N CYS A 152 -8.25 -17.30 13.49
CA CYS A 152 -7.41 -16.11 13.68
C CYS A 152 -6.80 -15.64 12.35
N SER A 153 -6.40 -16.56 11.48
CA SER A 153 -5.76 -16.24 10.20
C SER A 153 -6.73 -15.65 9.18
N SER A 154 -7.96 -16.14 9.15
CA SER A 154 -8.98 -15.69 8.18
C SER A 154 -9.74 -14.44 8.62
N ALA A 155 -9.68 -14.07 9.91
CA ALA A 155 -10.50 -13.03 10.50
C ALA A 155 -10.45 -11.68 9.75
N ALA A 156 -9.25 -11.16 9.46
CA ALA A 156 -9.11 -9.86 8.79
C ALA A 156 -9.70 -9.86 7.37
N PHE A 157 -9.63 -10.99 6.66
CA PHE A 157 -10.22 -11.11 5.32
C PHE A 157 -11.74 -11.23 5.38
N ILE A 158 -12.29 -11.93 6.39
CA ILE A 158 -13.74 -12.02 6.61
C ILE A 158 -14.34 -10.64 6.88
N ILE A 159 -13.71 -9.85 7.76
CA ILE A 159 -14.18 -8.51 8.13
C ILE A 159 -13.60 -7.40 7.22
N LEU A 160 -12.88 -7.74 6.15
CA LEU A 160 -12.24 -6.75 5.27
C LEU A 160 -13.21 -5.67 4.78
N PRO A 161 -14.45 -5.98 4.35
CA PRO A 161 -15.45 -4.98 4.01
C PRO A 161 -15.78 -4.00 5.15
N ILE A 162 -15.76 -4.45 6.40
CA ILE A 162 -16.00 -3.61 7.57
C ILE A 162 -14.82 -2.65 7.78
N LEU A 163 -13.58 -3.16 7.68
CA LEU A 163 -12.37 -2.36 7.83
C LEU A 163 -12.26 -1.31 6.72
N ILE A 164 -12.50 -1.71 5.47
CA ILE A 164 -12.53 -0.79 4.32
C ILE A 164 -13.68 0.22 4.50
N GLY A 165 -14.85 -0.24 4.92
CA GLY A 165 -16.00 0.62 5.17
C GLY A 165 -15.69 1.77 6.13
N PHE A 166 -14.99 1.45 7.22
CA PHE A 166 -14.55 2.44 8.20
C PHE A 166 -13.56 3.45 7.62
N THR A 167 -12.50 2.96 7.00
CA THR A 167 -11.43 3.83 6.47
C THR A 167 -11.88 4.63 5.25
N ALA A 168 -12.66 4.03 4.35
CA ALA A 168 -13.21 4.69 3.17
C ALA A 168 -14.21 5.79 3.52
N ALA A 169 -15.12 5.56 4.49
CA ALA A 169 -16.05 6.60 4.95
C ALA A 169 -15.29 7.82 5.48
N ARG A 170 -14.20 7.60 6.21
CA ARG A 170 -13.33 8.68 6.71
C ARG A 170 -12.71 9.48 5.56
N GLU A 171 -12.21 8.81 4.51
CA GLU A 171 -11.63 9.46 3.34
C GLU A 171 -12.68 10.19 2.48
N PHE A 172 -13.87 9.63 2.34
CA PHE A 172 -14.97 10.26 1.62
C PHE A 172 -15.72 11.34 2.43
N GLY A 173 -15.32 11.53 3.71
CA GLY A 173 -15.89 12.54 4.60
C GLY A 173 -17.30 12.20 5.08
N GLY A 174 -17.64 10.92 5.19
CA GLY A 174 -18.80 10.36 5.86
C GLY A 174 -18.45 9.86 7.26
N ASN A 175 -19.45 9.34 7.98
CA ASN A 175 -19.26 8.77 9.31
C ASN A 175 -18.60 7.38 9.21
N PRO A 176 -17.41 7.16 9.84
CA PRO A 176 -16.71 5.89 9.76
C PRO A 176 -17.49 4.70 10.33
N TYR A 177 -18.30 4.91 11.36
CA TYR A 177 -19.09 3.84 11.97
C TYR A 177 -20.27 3.43 11.07
N LEU A 178 -20.88 4.37 10.35
CA LEU A 178 -21.91 4.05 9.35
C LEU A 178 -21.28 3.30 8.17
N GLY A 179 -20.04 3.68 7.76
CA GLY A 179 -19.28 2.93 6.77
C GLY A 179 -18.96 1.50 7.20
N ALA A 180 -18.54 1.31 8.45
CA ALA A 180 -18.35 -0.02 9.02
C ALA A 180 -19.65 -0.83 9.08
N THR A 181 -20.77 -0.19 9.45
CA THR A 181 -22.10 -0.82 9.46
C THR A 181 -22.50 -1.28 8.06
N LEU A 182 -22.26 -0.46 7.03
CA LEU A 182 -22.52 -0.85 5.65
C LEU A 182 -21.66 -2.03 5.20
N GLY A 183 -20.36 -2.05 5.60
CA GLY A 183 -19.49 -3.22 5.42
C GLY A 183 -20.04 -4.47 6.11
N GLY A 184 -20.61 -4.31 7.32
CA GLY A 184 -21.30 -5.38 8.05
C GLY A 184 -22.55 -5.90 7.33
N ILE A 185 -23.33 -5.02 6.70
CA ILE A 185 -24.48 -5.43 5.86
C ILE A 185 -24.00 -6.28 4.68
N LEU A 186 -22.90 -5.88 4.02
CA LEU A 186 -22.33 -6.60 2.89
C LEU A 186 -21.69 -7.96 3.27
N THR A 187 -21.38 -8.18 4.53
CA THR A 187 -20.85 -9.45 5.05
C THR A 187 -21.82 -10.18 5.95
N HIS A 188 -23.08 -9.79 5.95
CA HIS A 188 -24.09 -10.33 6.86
C HIS A 188 -24.24 -11.86 6.70
N PRO A 189 -24.37 -12.63 7.79
CA PRO A 189 -24.49 -14.10 7.75
C PRO A 189 -25.69 -14.63 6.94
N ALA A 190 -26.73 -13.82 6.71
CA ALA A 190 -27.83 -14.20 5.83
C ALA A 190 -27.44 -14.29 4.34
N LEU A 191 -26.30 -13.71 3.99
CA LEU A 191 -25.73 -13.82 2.64
C LEU A 191 -24.86 -15.08 2.56
N THR A 192 -24.89 -15.77 1.43
CA THR A 192 -23.96 -16.88 1.17
C THR A 192 -22.53 -16.35 1.21
N ASN A 193 -21.67 -16.99 2.02
CA ASN A 193 -20.27 -16.57 2.13
C ASN A 193 -19.59 -16.56 0.75
N ALA A 194 -18.82 -15.52 0.44
CA ALA A 194 -18.18 -15.33 -0.86
C ALA A 194 -17.31 -16.52 -1.30
N TRP A 195 -16.64 -17.18 -0.35
CA TRP A 195 -15.80 -18.37 -0.63
C TRP A 195 -16.61 -19.67 -0.77
N GLY A 196 -17.88 -19.68 -0.34
CA GLY A 196 -18.79 -20.82 -0.50
C GLY A 196 -19.65 -20.78 -1.76
N VAL A 197 -19.57 -19.71 -2.56
CA VAL A 197 -20.42 -19.50 -3.75
C VAL A 197 -20.29 -20.62 -4.79
N ALA A 198 -19.11 -21.22 -4.92
CA ALA A 198 -18.90 -22.37 -5.80
C ALA A 198 -19.75 -23.60 -5.47
N SER A 199 -20.18 -23.74 -4.22
CA SER A 199 -21.07 -24.80 -3.75
C SER A 199 -22.57 -24.46 -3.92
N GLY A 200 -22.89 -23.30 -4.49
CA GLY A 200 -24.23 -22.77 -4.68
C GLY A 200 -24.54 -21.56 -3.81
N PHE A 201 -25.51 -20.78 -4.22
CA PHE A 201 -26.00 -19.62 -3.48
C PHE A 201 -27.52 -19.52 -3.56
N HIS A 202 -28.12 -18.82 -2.59
CA HIS A 202 -29.54 -18.58 -2.57
C HIS A 202 -29.89 -17.31 -3.34
N THR A 203 -31.04 -17.33 -4.02
CA THR A 203 -31.68 -16.14 -4.58
C THR A 203 -32.87 -15.74 -3.73
N MET A 204 -33.16 -14.44 -3.68
CA MET A 204 -34.34 -13.90 -3.02
C MET A 204 -35.12 -13.06 -4.03
N ASN A 205 -36.41 -13.32 -4.12
CA ASN A 205 -37.29 -12.47 -4.93
C ASN A 205 -37.66 -11.19 -4.14
N PHE A 206 -37.24 -10.06 -4.63
CA PHE A 206 -37.53 -8.75 -4.06
C PHE A 206 -38.38 -7.95 -5.06
N PHE A 207 -39.68 -7.92 -4.84
CA PHE A 207 -40.65 -7.21 -5.71
C PHE A 207 -40.54 -7.59 -7.21
N GLY A 208 -40.32 -8.84 -7.51
CA GLY A 208 -40.17 -9.35 -8.88
C GLY A 208 -38.73 -9.34 -9.44
N LEU A 209 -37.75 -8.82 -8.69
CA LEU A 209 -36.34 -8.91 -9.00
C LEU A 209 -35.70 -10.07 -8.23
N GLU A 210 -35.06 -10.99 -8.96
CA GLU A 210 -34.25 -12.03 -8.33
C GLU A 210 -32.87 -11.47 -7.92
N ILE A 211 -32.60 -11.48 -6.62
CA ILE A 211 -31.35 -10.98 -6.04
C ILE A 211 -30.51 -12.18 -5.61
N ALA A 212 -29.29 -12.27 -6.10
CA ALA A 212 -28.31 -13.24 -5.60
C ALA A 212 -27.85 -12.84 -4.19
N MET A 213 -28.19 -13.68 -3.21
CA MET A 213 -27.83 -13.46 -1.80
C MET A 213 -26.37 -13.89 -1.54
N ILE A 214 -25.42 -13.16 -2.14
CA ILE A 214 -24.00 -13.46 -2.06
C ILE A 214 -23.31 -12.38 -1.23
N GLY A 215 -22.52 -12.79 -0.24
CA GLY A 215 -21.71 -11.90 0.59
C GLY A 215 -20.49 -11.34 -0.15
N TYR A 216 -19.92 -10.32 0.45
CA TYR A 216 -18.80 -9.58 -0.12
C TYR A 216 -17.51 -9.71 0.72
N GLN A 217 -17.39 -10.82 1.49
CA GLN A 217 -16.16 -11.13 2.24
C GLN A 217 -14.96 -11.16 1.29
N GLY A 218 -13.84 -10.60 1.72
CA GLY A 218 -12.61 -10.51 0.91
C GLY A 218 -12.68 -9.56 -0.29
N THR A 219 -13.83 -8.94 -0.60
CA THR A 219 -13.96 -8.03 -1.74
C THR A 219 -13.68 -6.58 -1.35
N VAL A 220 -13.27 -5.79 -2.34
CA VAL A 220 -12.85 -4.39 -2.15
C VAL A 220 -13.77 -3.41 -2.88
N PHE A 221 -13.93 -3.57 -4.20
CA PHE A 221 -14.61 -2.60 -5.06
C PHE A 221 -16.08 -2.38 -4.69
N PRO A 222 -16.86 -3.44 -4.38
CA PRO A 222 -18.25 -3.25 -3.95
C PRO A 222 -18.37 -2.34 -2.73
N VAL A 223 -17.49 -2.54 -1.74
CA VAL A 223 -17.50 -1.77 -0.48
C VAL A 223 -17.07 -0.33 -0.71
N LEU A 224 -16.02 -0.08 -1.49
CA LEU A 224 -15.55 1.26 -1.82
C LEU A 224 -16.65 2.10 -2.47
N LEU A 225 -17.31 1.52 -3.48
CA LEU A 225 -18.40 2.19 -4.20
C LEU A 225 -19.62 2.42 -3.31
N ALA A 226 -19.98 1.43 -2.48
CA ALA A 226 -21.12 1.55 -1.55
C ALA A 226 -20.88 2.63 -0.50
N VAL A 227 -19.67 2.71 0.07
CA VAL A 227 -19.34 3.70 1.09
C VAL A 227 -19.16 5.10 0.48
N TRP A 228 -18.63 5.19 -0.74
CA TRP A 228 -18.63 6.45 -1.47
C TRP A 228 -20.06 7.00 -1.66
N PHE A 229 -20.97 6.15 -2.14
CA PHE A 229 -22.39 6.50 -2.27
C PHE A 229 -23.01 6.87 -0.92
N MET A 230 -22.79 6.06 0.11
CA MET A 230 -23.27 6.32 1.47
C MET A 230 -22.84 7.71 1.98
N SER A 231 -21.58 8.08 1.74
CA SER A 231 -21.07 9.39 2.17
C SER A 231 -21.75 10.56 1.46
N ILE A 232 -22.18 10.36 0.21
CA ILE A 232 -22.99 11.34 -0.52
C ILE A 232 -24.40 11.44 0.08
N VAL A 233 -25.03 10.31 0.34
CA VAL A 233 -26.37 10.23 0.96
C VAL A 233 -26.35 10.92 2.33
N GLU A 234 -25.40 10.56 3.19
CA GLU A 234 -25.26 11.16 4.52
C GLU A 234 -25.11 12.68 4.47
N LYS A 235 -24.20 13.18 3.62
CA LYS A 235 -24.00 14.64 3.47
C LYS A 235 -25.23 15.37 2.99
N ASN A 236 -26.00 14.77 2.10
CA ASN A 236 -27.23 15.39 1.60
C ASN A 236 -28.34 15.36 2.63
N LEU A 237 -28.49 14.25 3.37
CA LEU A 237 -29.46 14.13 4.46
C LEU A 237 -29.19 15.16 5.58
N ARG A 238 -27.92 15.33 5.99
CA ARG A 238 -27.54 16.36 6.99
C ARG A 238 -27.89 17.79 6.58
N ARG A 239 -27.98 18.05 5.29
CA ARG A 239 -28.38 19.37 4.79
C ARG A 239 -29.92 19.54 4.72
N ALA A 240 -30.65 18.45 4.58
CA ALA A 240 -32.08 18.43 4.39
C ALA A 240 -32.88 18.25 5.70
N ILE A 241 -32.28 17.56 6.68
CA ILE A 241 -32.91 17.21 7.95
C ILE A 241 -32.65 18.34 8.96
N PRO A 242 -33.69 18.81 9.68
CA PRO A 242 -33.50 19.78 10.77
C PRO A 242 -32.58 19.25 11.88
N ASP A 243 -31.79 20.15 12.49
CA ASP A 243 -30.79 19.80 13.53
C ASP A 243 -31.38 18.98 14.68
N ALA A 244 -32.62 19.25 15.09
CA ALA A 244 -33.30 18.52 16.16
C ALA A 244 -33.50 17.00 15.86
N LEU A 245 -33.56 16.63 14.59
CA LEU A 245 -33.79 15.25 14.13
C LEU A 245 -32.54 14.61 13.50
N ASP A 246 -31.48 15.40 13.24
CA ASP A 246 -30.27 14.96 12.52
C ASP A 246 -29.61 13.75 13.19
N LEU A 247 -29.52 13.75 14.51
CA LEU A 247 -28.86 12.67 15.26
C LEU A 247 -29.54 11.31 15.07
N ILE A 248 -30.85 11.28 14.78
CA ILE A 248 -31.63 10.03 14.67
C ILE A 248 -31.94 9.71 13.20
N LEU A 249 -32.48 10.65 12.45
CA LEU A 249 -32.96 10.40 11.10
C LEU A 249 -31.84 10.27 10.08
N THR A 250 -30.79 11.08 10.19
CA THR A 250 -29.67 11.02 9.24
C THR A 250 -28.96 9.65 9.25
N PRO A 251 -28.48 9.10 10.39
CA PRO A 251 -27.85 7.78 10.37
C PRO A 251 -28.82 6.67 9.99
N PHE A 252 -30.08 6.72 10.45
CA PHE A 252 -31.10 5.74 10.10
C PHE A 252 -31.35 5.67 8.60
N LEU A 253 -31.69 6.81 7.98
CA LEU A 253 -31.97 6.89 6.55
C LEU A 253 -30.71 6.60 5.71
N THR A 254 -29.53 7.04 6.17
CA THR A 254 -28.27 6.75 5.50
C THR A 254 -28.03 5.24 5.41
N VAL A 255 -28.17 4.52 6.50
CA VAL A 255 -27.96 3.05 6.54
C VAL A 255 -29.00 2.32 5.70
N VAL A 256 -30.29 2.68 5.83
CA VAL A 256 -31.36 2.03 5.07
C VAL A 256 -31.19 2.24 3.57
N ILE A 257 -31.09 3.51 3.13
CA ILE A 257 -30.98 3.84 1.70
C ILE A 257 -29.70 3.20 1.11
N SER A 258 -28.57 3.41 1.79
CA SER A 258 -27.28 2.91 1.29
C SER A 258 -27.20 1.39 1.33
N GLY A 259 -27.78 0.73 2.34
CA GLY A 259 -27.82 -0.72 2.46
C GLY A 259 -28.61 -1.37 1.31
N PHE A 260 -29.82 -0.85 1.01
CA PHE A 260 -30.61 -1.35 -0.12
C PHE A 260 -29.88 -1.14 -1.46
N ILE A 261 -29.41 0.07 -1.72
CA ILE A 261 -28.70 0.36 -2.98
C ILE A 261 -27.40 -0.42 -3.09
N ALA A 262 -26.69 -0.64 -1.97
CA ALA A 262 -25.49 -1.45 -1.95
C ALA A 262 -25.76 -2.93 -2.30
N LEU A 263 -26.81 -3.53 -1.74
CA LEU A 263 -27.15 -4.92 -2.02
C LEU A 263 -27.74 -5.14 -3.41
N LEU A 264 -28.58 -4.20 -3.88
CA LEU A 264 -29.34 -4.37 -5.13
C LEU A 264 -28.55 -3.97 -6.38
N ILE A 265 -27.72 -2.93 -6.29
CA ILE A 265 -27.11 -2.27 -7.46
C ILE A 265 -25.60 -2.21 -7.35
N ILE A 266 -25.10 -1.53 -6.31
CA ILE A 266 -23.66 -1.21 -6.23
C ILE A 266 -22.81 -2.45 -5.98
N GLY A 267 -23.28 -3.36 -5.13
CA GLY A 267 -22.58 -4.60 -4.83
C GLY A 267 -22.35 -5.46 -6.08
N PRO A 268 -23.41 -5.82 -6.81
CA PRO A 268 -23.27 -6.54 -8.10
C PRO A 268 -22.39 -5.81 -9.11
N ALA A 269 -22.57 -4.47 -9.27
CA ALA A 269 -21.75 -3.68 -10.18
C ALA A 269 -20.27 -3.62 -9.76
N GLY A 270 -20.01 -3.46 -8.46
CA GLY A 270 -18.64 -3.47 -7.90
C GLY A 270 -17.96 -4.83 -8.02
N ARG A 271 -18.72 -5.93 -7.90
CA ARG A 271 -18.22 -7.28 -8.17
C ARG A 271 -17.84 -7.43 -9.63
N ALA A 272 -18.72 -7.06 -10.56
CA ALA A 272 -18.43 -7.12 -11.99
C ALA A 272 -17.19 -6.27 -12.36
N LEU A 273 -17.00 -5.09 -11.73
CA LEU A 273 -15.80 -4.28 -11.91
C LEU A 273 -14.55 -5.01 -11.41
N GLY A 274 -14.58 -5.59 -10.21
CA GLY A 274 -13.48 -6.36 -9.64
C GLY A 274 -13.12 -7.57 -10.51
N ASP A 275 -14.12 -8.32 -10.96
CA ASP A 275 -13.94 -9.46 -11.83
C ASP A 275 -13.36 -9.04 -13.18
N GLY A 276 -13.80 -7.91 -13.74
CA GLY A 276 -13.27 -7.34 -14.98
C GLY A 276 -11.79 -6.97 -14.88
N ILE A 277 -11.38 -6.30 -13.80
CA ILE A 277 -9.97 -5.98 -13.53
C ILE A 277 -9.15 -7.26 -13.39
N SER A 278 -9.64 -8.22 -12.61
CA SER A 278 -8.98 -9.51 -12.38
C SER A 278 -8.83 -10.30 -13.68
N PHE A 279 -9.87 -10.30 -14.54
CA PHE A 279 -9.85 -10.92 -15.86
C PHE A 279 -8.81 -10.28 -16.79
N ILE A 280 -8.75 -8.95 -16.86
CA ILE A 280 -7.75 -8.24 -17.67
C ILE A 280 -6.34 -8.59 -17.23
N LEU A 281 -6.06 -8.55 -15.93
CA LEU A 281 -4.74 -8.84 -15.39
C LEU A 281 -4.34 -10.31 -15.58
N SER A 282 -5.24 -11.26 -15.32
CA SER A 282 -4.97 -12.68 -15.50
C SER A 282 -4.78 -13.01 -16.99
N THR A 283 -5.58 -12.41 -17.88
CA THR A 283 -5.43 -12.56 -19.34
C THR A 283 -4.10 -12.00 -19.81
N LEU A 284 -3.69 -10.82 -19.31
CA LEU A 284 -2.40 -10.22 -19.64
C LEU A 284 -1.24 -11.13 -19.21
N ILE A 285 -1.28 -11.66 -17.98
CA ILE A 285 -0.25 -12.60 -17.48
C ILE A 285 -0.26 -13.89 -18.28
N ALA A 286 -1.43 -14.45 -18.60
CA ALA A 286 -1.55 -15.70 -19.34
C ALA A 286 -1.03 -15.58 -20.79
N HIS A 287 -1.29 -14.46 -21.47
CA HIS A 287 -0.92 -14.29 -22.89
C HIS A 287 0.47 -13.65 -23.08
N ALA A 288 0.82 -12.65 -22.26
CA ALA A 288 2.13 -12.01 -22.33
C ALA A 288 3.21 -12.79 -21.57
N GLY A 289 2.82 -13.71 -20.66
CA GLY A 289 3.73 -14.60 -19.94
C GLY A 289 4.86 -13.84 -19.25
N TRP A 290 6.10 -14.27 -19.50
CA TRP A 290 7.30 -13.66 -18.92
C TRP A 290 7.46 -12.17 -19.25
N LEU A 291 6.94 -11.68 -20.38
CA LEU A 291 6.99 -10.26 -20.75
C LEU A 291 6.19 -9.40 -19.75
N ALA A 292 5.02 -9.86 -19.30
CA ALA A 292 4.26 -9.15 -18.27
C ALA A 292 5.06 -9.08 -16.96
N GLY A 293 5.66 -10.21 -16.55
CA GLY A 293 6.54 -10.24 -15.37
C GLY A 293 7.74 -9.30 -15.48
N LEU A 294 8.36 -9.24 -16.65
CA LEU A 294 9.47 -8.34 -16.95
C LEU A 294 9.07 -6.87 -16.83
N LEU A 295 7.95 -6.50 -17.46
CA LEU A 295 7.46 -5.12 -17.43
C LEU A 295 7.03 -4.69 -16.02
N PHE A 296 6.22 -5.50 -15.35
CA PHE A 296 5.74 -5.18 -14.00
C PHE A 296 6.87 -5.19 -12.98
N GLY A 297 7.75 -6.19 -13.01
CA GLY A 297 8.90 -6.27 -12.11
C GLY A 297 9.89 -5.13 -12.30
N GLY A 298 10.13 -4.72 -13.54
CA GLY A 298 10.97 -3.57 -13.86
C GLY A 298 10.36 -2.24 -13.45
N LEU A 299 9.05 -2.05 -13.66
CA LEU A 299 8.39 -0.78 -13.37
C LEU A 299 7.96 -0.62 -11.91
N TYR A 300 7.88 -1.69 -11.13
CA TYR A 300 7.33 -1.63 -9.78
C TYR A 300 8.05 -0.62 -8.87
N SER A 301 9.37 -0.57 -8.90
CA SER A 301 10.13 0.39 -8.08
C SER A 301 9.87 1.85 -8.48
N VAL A 302 9.55 2.11 -9.76
CA VAL A 302 9.10 3.44 -10.22
C VAL A 302 7.72 3.74 -9.63
N ILE A 303 6.84 2.76 -9.60
CA ILE A 303 5.51 2.87 -8.96
C ILE A 303 5.65 3.12 -7.45
N VAL A 304 6.61 2.47 -6.79
CA VAL A 304 6.90 2.70 -5.36
C VAL A 304 7.30 4.13 -5.07
N ILE A 305 8.14 4.74 -5.93
CA ILE A 305 8.57 6.15 -5.78
C ILE A 305 7.36 7.10 -5.80
N THR A 306 6.36 6.81 -6.62
CA THR A 306 5.15 7.64 -6.70
C THR A 306 4.21 7.45 -5.51
N GLY A 307 4.41 6.43 -4.67
CA GLY A 307 3.54 6.07 -3.56
C GLY A 307 2.25 5.34 -3.97
N ILE A 308 2.08 5.06 -5.26
CA ILE A 308 0.87 4.43 -5.82
C ILE A 308 0.81 2.93 -5.51
N HIS A 309 1.94 2.29 -5.20
CA HIS A 309 2.03 0.85 -4.95
C HIS A 309 1.04 0.33 -3.89
N HIS A 310 0.69 1.14 -2.89
CA HIS A 310 -0.33 0.77 -1.90
C HIS A 310 -1.74 0.59 -2.50
N SER A 311 -2.01 1.17 -3.67
CA SER A 311 -3.28 0.99 -4.38
C SER A 311 -3.44 -0.41 -4.95
N PHE A 312 -2.33 -1.11 -5.21
CA PHE A 312 -2.36 -2.48 -5.71
C PHE A 312 -2.89 -3.48 -4.69
N HIS A 313 -2.84 -3.16 -3.38
CA HIS A 313 -3.43 -4.02 -2.35
C HIS A 313 -4.94 -4.25 -2.56
N ALA A 314 -5.64 -3.27 -3.14
CA ALA A 314 -7.04 -3.43 -3.52
C ALA A 314 -7.22 -4.50 -4.61
N ILE A 315 -6.32 -4.50 -5.59
CA ILE A 315 -6.32 -5.46 -6.70
C ILE A 315 -5.93 -6.85 -6.19
N GLU A 316 -4.87 -6.93 -5.40
CA GLU A 316 -4.38 -8.18 -4.79
C GLU A 316 -5.46 -8.85 -3.94
N ALA A 317 -6.16 -8.08 -3.10
CA ALA A 317 -7.28 -8.57 -2.32
C ALA A 317 -8.44 -9.02 -3.24
N GLY A 318 -8.69 -8.32 -4.33
CA GLY A 318 -9.66 -8.71 -5.35
C GLY A 318 -9.33 -10.04 -6.02
N LEU A 319 -8.05 -10.27 -6.38
CA LEU A 319 -7.58 -11.54 -6.95
C LEU A 319 -7.80 -12.72 -5.99
N LEU A 320 -7.47 -12.53 -4.71
CA LEU A 320 -7.68 -13.54 -3.67
C LEU A 320 -9.17 -13.80 -3.37
N GLY A 321 -9.99 -12.75 -3.42
CA GLY A 321 -11.43 -12.85 -3.20
C GLY A 321 -12.21 -13.40 -4.40
N ASN A 322 -11.60 -13.46 -5.59
CA ASN A 322 -12.25 -13.98 -6.80
C ASN A 322 -12.22 -15.52 -6.81
N PRO A 323 -13.39 -16.20 -6.76
CA PRO A 323 -13.44 -17.66 -6.70
C PRO A 323 -12.80 -18.37 -7.90
N SER A 324 -12.73 -17.70 -9.06
CA SER A 324 -12.13 -18.25 -10.29
C SER A 324 -10.60 -18.14 -10.30
N ILE A 325 -10.01 -17.29 -9.46
CA ILE A 325 -8.57 -17.02 -9.40
C ILE A 325 -8.00 -17.53 -8.08
N GLY A 326 -8.46 -17.01 -6.94
CA GLY A 326 -8.14 -17.46 -5.59
C GLY A 326 -6.68 -17.35 -5.17
N VAL A 327 -5.83 -16.71 -6.00
CA VAL A 327 -4.39 -16.57 -5.76
C VAL A 327 -3.91 -15.16 -6.12
N ASN A 328 -2.87 -14.71 -5.45
CA ASN A 328 -2.19 -13.46 -5.77
C ASN A 328 -0.93 -13.76 -6.62
N PHE A 329 -1.00 -13.44 -7.90
CA PHE A 329 0.10 -13.60 -8.85
C PHE A 329 0.93 -12.31 -9.03
N LEU A 330 0.46 -11.17 -8.49
CA LEU A 330 1.18 -9.89 -8.55
C LEU A 330 2.25 -9.76 -7.46
N LEU A 331 1.90 -10.18 -6.25
CA LEU A 331 2.80 -10.00 -5.09
C LEU A 331 4.17 -10.69 -5.25
N PRO A 332 4.29 -11.89 -5.88
CA PRO A 332 5.60 -12.46 -6.21
C PRO A 332 6.45 -11.55 -7.11
N ILE A 333 5.83 -10.85 -8.09
CA ILE A 333 6.54 -9.92 -8.98
C ILE A 333 7.06 -8.71 -8.19
N TRP A 334 6.24 -8.16 -7.30
CA TRP A 334 6.62 -7.06 -6.39
C TRP A 334 7.77 -7.46 -5.46
N ALA A 335 7.74 -8.70 -4.98
CA ALA A 335 8.80 -9.24 -4.14
C ALA A 335 10.16 -9.27 -4.86
N MET A 336 10.19 -9.66 -6.13
CA MET A 336 11.42 -9.65 -6.94
C MET A 336 11.99 -8.24 -7.09
N ALA A 337 11.14 -7.25 -7.35
CA ALA A 337 11.56 -5.86 -7.45
C ALA A 337 12.12 -5.32 -6.12
N ASN A 338 11.51 -5.68 -4.99
CA ASN A 338 11.98 -5.29 -3.67
C ASN A 338 13.35 -5.90 -3.33
N VAL A 339 13.53 -7.18 -3.61
CA VAL A 339 14.80 -7.89 -3.42
C VAL A 339 15.90 -7.31 -4.32
N ALA A 340 15.58 -6.93 -5.56
CA ALA A 340 16.50 -6.29 -6.47
C ALA A 340 17.02 -4.94 -5.93
N GLN A 341 16.20 -4.17 -5.22
CA GLN A 341 16.64 -2.94 -4.54
C GLN A 341 17.72 -3.23 -3.49
N GLY A 342 17.56 -4.35 -2.76
CA GLY A 342 18.56 -4.82 -1.79
C GLY A 342 19.89 -5.19 -2.45
N GLY A 343 19.84 -5.94 -3.57
CA GLY A 343 21.01 -6.33 -4.33
C GLY A 343 21.80 -5.15 -4.89
N ALA A 344 21.09 -4.20 -5.54
CA ALA A 344 21.71 -2.99 -6.05
C ALA A 344 22.32 -2.12 -4.94
N CYS A 345 21.63 -2.00 -3.81
CA CYS A 345 22.09 -1.27 -2.65
C CYS A 345 23.36 -1.91 -2.05
N LEU A 346 23.39 -3.23 -1.92
CA LEU A 346 24.57 -3.94 -1.44
C LEU A 346 25.79 -3.73 -2.35
N ALA A 347 25.60 -3.66 -3.67
CA ALA A 347 26.68 -3.37 -4.61
C ALA A 347 27.32 -1.98 -4.35
N VAL A 348 26.53 -0.98 -3.96
CA VAL A 348 27.05 0.33 -3.54
C VAL A 348 27.97 0.21 -2.33
N TRP A 349 27.61 -0.63 -1.36
CA TRP A 349 28.45 -0.87 -0.18
C TRP A 349 29.85 -1.39 -0.55
N PHE A 350 29.96 -2.28 -1.52
CA PHE A 350 31.25 -2.77 -2.02
C PHE A 350 32.05 -1.74 -2.79
N LYS A 351 31.37 -0.82 -3.50
CA LYS A 351 32.02 0.19 -4.34
C LYS A 351 32.48 1.43 -3.57
N THR A 352 31.75 1.83 -2.54
CA THR A 352 32.10 3.05 -1.80
C THR A 352 33.21 2.82 -0.79
N LYS A 353 34.07 3.83 -0.64
CA LYS A 353 35.09 3.91 0.42
C LYS A 353 34.62 4.80 1.59
N ASP A 354 33.55 5.59 1.37
CA ASP A 354 32.99 6.50 2.39
C ASP A 354 32.33 5.70 3.51
N ALA A 355 32.85 5.83 4.73
CA ALA A 355 32.34 5.14 5.92
C ALA A 355 30.90 5.55 6.26
N LYS A 356 30.49 6.80 5.99
CA LYS A 356 29.12 7.28 6.23
C LYS A 356 28.13 6.61 5.30
N ILE A 357 28.50 6.49 4.02
CA ILE A 357 27.66 5.81 3.02
C ILE A 357 27.58 4.33 3.37
N LYS A 358 28.69 3.67 3.71
CA LYS A 358 28.70 2.25 4.14
C LYS A 358 27.76 1.99 5.31
N ALA A 359 27.81 2.86 6.33
CA ALA A 359 26.99 2.72 7.53
C ALA A 359 25.48 2.75 7.25
N ILE A 360 25.03 3.43 6.21
CA ILE A 360 23.62 3.52 5.82
C ILE A 360 23.25 2.40 4.84
N THR A 361 24.15 2.06 3.93
CA THR A 361 23.88 1.17 2.79
C THR A 361 23.59 -0.26 3.24
N LEU A 362 24.39 -0.81 4.16
CA LEU A 362 24.23 -2.20 4.59
C LEU A 362 22.88 -2.44 5.31
N PRO A 363 22.46 -1.63 6.31
CA PRO A 363 21.14 -1.77 6.90
C PRO A 363 20.00 -1.57 5.90
N SER A 364 20.18 -0.67 4.93
CA SER A 364 19.17 -0.44 3.87
C SER A 364 19.01 -1.64 2.95
N ALA A 365 20.10 -2.32 2.59
CA ALA A 365 20.04 -3.55 1.81
C ALA A 365 19.30 -4.66 2.56
N PHE A 366 19.61 -4.86 3.85
CA PHE A 366 18.88 -5.82 4.69
C PHE A 366 17.40 -5.46 4.84
N SER A 367 17.07 -4.18 5.02
CA SER A 367 15.67 -3.72 5.09
C SER A 367 14.89 -4.09 3.82
N ALA A 368 15.50 -3.95 2.64
CA ALA A 368 14.88 -4.33 1.37
C ALA A 368 14.64 -5.85 1.27
N MET A 369 15.54 -6.67 1.83
CA MET A 369 15.36 -8.14 1.93
C MET A 369 14.23 -8.52 2.89
N LEU A 370 13.80 -7.62 3.76
CA LEU A 370 12.61 -7.77 4.61
C LEU A 370 11.34 -7.13 3.99
N GLY A 371 11.42 -6.68 2.73
CA GLY A 371 10.29 -6.07 2.02
C GLY A 371 10.10 -4.57 2.27
N ILE A 372 11.00 -3.91 3.01
CA ILE A 372 10.94 -2.48 3.35
C ILE A 372 12.02 -1.76 2.54
N THR A 373 11.63 -1.18 1.41
CA THR A 373 12.57 -0.71 0.38
C THR A 373 12.87 0.78 0.40
N GLU A 374 12.16 1.59 1.18
CA GLU A 374 12.29 3.05 1.17
C GLU A 374 13.71 3.52 1.49
N ALA A 375 14.39 2.87 2.43
CA ALA A 375 15.76 3.23 2.78
C ALA A 375 16.74 2.91 1.64
N ALA A 376 16.57 1.77 0.95
CA ALA A 376 17.39 1.39 -0.19
C ALA A 376 17.11 2.28 -1.40
N ILE A 377 15.83 2.53 -1.74
CA ILE A 377 15.43 3.34 -2.89
C ILE A 377 15.86 4.79 -2.71
N PHE A 378 15.36 5.46 -1.66
CA PHE A 378 15.54 6.91 -1.50
C PHE A 378 16.88 7.28 -0.87
N GLY A 379 17.40 6.44 0.04
CA GLY A 379 18.66 6.72 0.73
C GLY A 379 19.88 6.45 -0.14
N ILE A 380 19.84 5.45 -1.01
CA ILE A 380 21.01 4.96 -1.74
C ILE A 380 20.79 4.90 -3.25
N ASN A 381 19.86 4.07 -3.74
CA ASN A 381 19.82 3.71 -5.15
C ASN A 381 19.46 4.89 -6.05
N LEU A 382 18.47 5.72 -5.68
CA LEU A 382 18.12 6.95 -6.40
C LEU A 382 19.20 8.03 -6.29
N ARG A 383 19.89 8.11 -5.15
CA ARG A 383 20.97 9.08 -4.94
C ARG A 383 22.07 8.93 -6.00
N PHE A 384 22.42 7.69 -6.34
CA PHE A 384 23.45 7.38 -7.33
C PHE A 384 22.90 7.07 -8.73
N VAL A 385 21.58 7.00 -8.91
CA VAL A 385 20.81 6.74 -10.14
C VAL A 385 21.11 5.37 -10.77
N LYS A 386 22.39 5.05 -11.03
CA LYS A 386 22.80 3.78 -11.67
C LYS A 386 22.41 2.52 -10.88
N PRO A 387 22.56 2.47 -9.55
CA PRO A 387 22.04 1.36 -8.75
C PRO A 387 20.51 1.22 -8.86
N PHE A 388 19.77 2.32 -8.98
CA PHE A 388 18.34 2.26 -9.19
C PHE A 388 18.00 1.58 -10.53
N ILE A 389 18.70 1.96 -11.62
CA ILE A 389 18.54 1.30 -12.93
C ILE A 389 18.87 -0.20 -12.83
N ALA A 390 19.96 -0.55 -12.13
CA ALA A 390 20.33 -1.95 -11.91
C ALA A 390 19.22 -2.72 -11.16
N ALA A 391 18.58 -2.09 -10.17
CA ALA A 391 17.45 -2.69 -9.46
C ALA A 391 16.22 -2.88 -10.36
N LEU A 392 15.92 -1.93 -11.27
CA LEU A 392 14.84 -2.11 -12.26
C LEU A 392 15.11 -3.33 -13.14
N ILE A 393 16.36 -3.51 -13.61
CA ILE A 393 16.75 -4.66 -14.43
C ILE A 393 16.64 -5.97 -13.64
N GLY A 394 17.12 -5.99 -12.39
CA GLY A 394 17.00 -7.16 -11.52
C GLY A 394 15.55 -7.54 -11.22
N GLY A 395 14.72 -6.54 -10.92
CA GLY A 395 13.28 -6.71 -10.72
C GLY A 395 12.56 -7.23 -11.98
N ALA A 396 12.94 -6.73 -13.15
CA ALA A 396 12.42 -7.18 -14.43
C ALA A 396 12.73 -8.67 -14.68
N VAL A 397 13.99 -9.08 -14.52
CA VAL A 397 14.41 -10.48 -14.74
C VAL A 397 13.79 -11.42 -13.71
N GLY A 398 13.78 -11.03 -12.43
CA GLY A 398 13.11 -11.81 -11.38
C GLY A 398 11.61 -11.92 -11.56
N GLY A 399 10.95 -10.82 -11.98
CA GLY A 399 9.53 -10.80 -12.33
C GLY A 399 9.21 -11.71 -13.51
N ALA A 400 10.03 -11.68 -14.55
CA ALA A 400 9.91 -12.60 -15.68
C ALA A 400 10.01 -14.07 -15.26
N TRP A 401 10.96 -14.39 -14.36
CA TRP A 401 11.11 -15.74 -13.83
C TRP A 401 9.86 -16.21 -13.10
N VAL A 402 9.39 -15.47 -12.07
CA VAL A 402 8.27 -15.92 -11.24
C VAL A 402 6.97 -16.08 -12.01
N VAL A 403 6.76 -15.28 -13.06
CA VAL A 403 5.62 -15.44 -13.96
C VAL A 403 5.78 -16.68 -14.84
N SER A 404 6.97 -16.92 -15.42
CA SER A 404 7.25 -18.07 -16.28
C SER A 404 7.04 -19.40 -15.58
N VAL A 405 7.33 -19.46 -14.28
CA VAL A 405 7.21 -20.70 -13.47
C VAL A 405 6.00 -20.70 -12.57
N HIS A 406 5.04 -19.80 -12.81
CA HIS A 406 3.73 -19.72 -12.14
C HIS A 406 3.83 -19.69 -10.61
N VAL A 407 4.63 -18.76 -10.06
CA VAL A 407 4.71 -18.56 -8.61
C VAL A 407 3.49 -17.77 -8.15
N TYR A 408 2.78 -18.29 -7.15
CA TYR A 408 1.59 -17.69 -6.58
C TYR A 408 1.71 -17.52 -5.07
N MET A 409 1.03 -16.50 -4.53
CA MET A 409 0.87 -16.27 -3.10
C MET A 409 -0.58 -16.41 -2.67
N THR A 410 -0.79 -16.83 -1.42
CA THR A 410 -2.12 -17.14 -0.85
C THR A 410 -2.69 -16.02 -0.01
N ALA A 411 -1.96 -14.92 0.12
CA ALA A 411 -2.37 -13.77 0.92
C ALA A 411 -1.80 -12.46 0.37
N VAL A 412 -2.20 -11.35 0.96
CA VAL A 412 -1.54 -10.04 0.84
C VAL A 412 -0.64 -9.87 2.06
N GLY A 413 0.58 -9.38 1.87
CA GLY A 413 1.48 -9.24 3.01
C GLY A 413 2.84 -8.66 2.65
N LEU A 414 3.81 -8.98 3.48
CA LEU A 414 5.21 -8.61 3.25
C LEU A 414 5.77 -9.39 2.07
N THR A 415 6.67 -8.75 1.35
CA THR A 415 7.39 -9.34 0.22
C THR A 415 8.77 -9.88 0.65
N ALA A 416 9.58 -10.29 -0.30
CA ALA A 416 10.96 -10.75 -0.08
C ALA A 416 11.04 -11.97 0.88
N ILE A 417 11.98 -11.99 1.83
CA ILE A 417 12.16 -13.13 2.75
C ILE A 417 10.90 -13.43 3.57
N PRO A 418 10.24 -12.46 4.23
CA PRO A 418 8.99 -12.72 4.94
C PRO A 418 7.87 -13.23 4.03
N GLY A 419 7.88 -12.84 2.75
CA GLY A 419 6.92 -13.31 1.76
C GLY A 419 6.93 -14.82 1.53
N MET A 420 8.04 -15.52 1.84
CA MET A 420 8.12 -16.98 1.73
C MET A 420 7.02 -17.70 2.53
N ALA A 421 6.56 -17.11 3.63
CA ALA A 421 5.50 -17.68 4.46
C ALA A 421 4.13 -17.73 3.79
N ILE A 422 3.89 -16.92 2.77
CA ILE A 422 2.61 -16.81 2.06
C ILE A 422 2.68 -17.31 0.61
N VAL A 423 3.82 -17.79 0.16
CA VAL A 423 3.96 -18.47 -1.14
C VAL A 423 3.31 -19.84 -1.07
N GLN A 424 2.62 -20.25 -2.14
CA GLN A 424 2.16 -21.64 -2.25
C GLN A 424 3.33 -22.60 -2.10
N ALA A 425 3.18 -23.63 -1.28
CA ALA A 425 4.27 -24.56 -0.94
C ALA A 425 4.93 -25.19 -2.18
N SER A 426 4.14 -25.52 -3.22
CA SER A 426 4.63 -26.04 -4.51
C SER A 426 5.52 -25.06 -5.28
N SER A 427 5.39 -23.76 -5.04
CA SER A 427 6.10 -22.68 -5.72
C SER A 427 7.26 -22.10 -4.90
N LEU A 428 7.45 -22.54 -3.66
CA LEU A 428 8.42 -21.94 -2.73
C LEU A 428 9.86 -21.97 -3.27
N LEU A 429 10.29 -23.11 -3.83
CA LEU A 429 11.63 -23.23 -4.42
C LEU A 429 11.81 -22.23 -5.58
N ASN A 430 10.84 -22.14 -6.47
CA ASN A 430 10.87 -21.22 -7.61
C ASN A 430 10.85 -19.74 -7.16
N TYR A 431 10.17 -19.44 -6.06
CA TYR A 431 10.19 -18.12 -5.46
C TYR A 431 11.59 -17.75 -4.92
N ILE A 432 12.24 -18.67 -4.22
CA ILE A 432 13.61 -18.48 -3.71
C ILE A 432 14.59 -18.30 -4.87
N ILE A 433 14.50 -19.13 -5.91
CA ILE A 433 15.32 -18.98 -7.12
C ILE A 433 15.08 -17.60 -7.75
N GLY A 434 13.84 -17.15 -7.86
CA GLY A 434 13.50 -15.81 -8.36
C GLY A 434 14.15 -14.71 -7.53
N MET A 435 14.13 -14.79 -6.20
CA MET A 435 14.81 -13.84 -5.32
C MET A 435 16.32 -13.81 -5.56
N VAL A 436 16.95 -14.99 -5.68
CA VAL A 436 18.39 -15.10 -5.97
C VAL A 436 18.73 -14.48 -7.33
N ILE A 437 17.92 -14.74 -8.35
CA ILE A 437 18.06 -14.14 -9.69
C ILE A 437 17.91 -12.60 -9.60
N ALA A 438 16.84 -12.10 -9.02
CA ALA A 438 16.58 -10.67 -8.92
C ALA A 438 17.69 -9.92 -8.18
N PHE A 439 18.10 -10.46 -7.03
CA PHE A 439 19.21 -9.93 -6.24
C PHE A 439 20.53 -9.96 -6.99
N GLY A 440 20.89 -11.13 -7.52
CA GLY A 440 22.17 -11.37 -8.21
C GLY A 440 22.32 -10.51 -9.47
N VAL A 441 21.27 -10.39 -10.28
CA VAL A 441 21.25 -9.53 -11.47
C VAL A 441 21.40 -8.06 -11.07
N ALA A 442 20.60 -7.57 -10.11
CA ALA A 442 20.70 -6.20 -9.63
C ALA A 442 22.07 -5.87 -9.05
N PHE A 443 22.61 -6.77 -8.23
CA PHE A 443 23.94 -6.65 -7.64
C PHE A 443 25.03 -6.58 -8.71
N THR A 444 25.06 -7.55 -9.63
CA THR A 444 26.06 -7.64 -10.69
C THR A 444 26.00 -6.44 -11.64
N VAL A 445 24.79 -6.08 -12.11
CA VAL A 445 24.62 -4.91 -13.00
C VAL A 445 25.06 -3.63 -12.27
N SER A 446 24.71 -3.46 -11.00
CA SER A 446 25.14 -2.30 -10.22
C SER A 446 26.67 -2.24 -10.05
N LEU A 447 27.35 -3.39 -9.89
CA LEU A 447 28.81 -3.46 -9.85
C LEU A 447 29.44 -3.09 -11.19
N LEU A 448 28.86 -3.52 -12.31
CA LEU A 448 29.39 -3.26 -13.66
C LEU A 448 29.17 -1.81 -14.12
N LEU A 449 28.09 -1.18 -13.72
CA LEU A 449 27.80 0.20 -14.09
C LEU A 449 28.81 1.17 -13.47
N LYS A 450 29.36 2.07 -14.26
CA LYS A 450 30.28 3.12 -13.78
C LYS A 450 29.50 4.28 -13.15
N TYR A 451 29.69 4.53 -11.87
CA TYR A 451 29.19 5.69 -11.11
C TYR A 451 30.12 6.00 -9.95
N LYS A 452 30.20 7.27 -9.58
CA LYS A 452 30.97 7.72 -8.40
C LYS A 452 30.10 7.57 -7.15
N THR A 453 30.66 7.01 -6.10
CA THR A 453 29.98 6.80 -4.80
C THR A 453 30.53 7.70 -3.71
N ASP A 454 31.74 8.24 -3.90
CA ASP A 454 32.39 9.10 -2.93
C ASP A 454 32.11 10.56 -3.30
N SER A 455 31.81 11.37 -2.30
CA SER A 455 31.75 12.84 -2.47
C SER A 455 33.18 13.35 -2.73
N GLU A 456 33.38 13.98 -3.87
CA GLU A 456 34.55 14.81 -4.08
C GLU A 456 34.58 15.94 -3.09
#